data_3f86c4a2ab75f99b278878ded47b49af
#
_entry.id   3f86c4a2ab75f99b278878ded47b49af
#
_cell.length_a   1.000
_cell.length_b   1.000
_cell.length_c   1.000
_cell.angle_alpha   90.00
_cell.angle_beta   90.00
_cell.angle_gamma   90.00
#
_symmetry.space_group_name_H-M   'P 1'
#
loop_
_entity.id
_entity.type
_entity.pdbx_description
1 polymer ?
#
loop_
_entity_poly.entity_id
_entity_poly.type
_entity_poly.pdbx_seq_one_letter_code
_entity_poly.pdbx_strand_id
1 'polypeptide(L)'
;MKTTYEDLFEYHRVSQEWLKLESNTETKLGYAIKRTQKRVEKAIRKHQRLERDINADNCATDEKGIILTDSTGGFKFTPAGLKAVNIAVEQLADKEVEIEPYYATAVPDGLPELEREVFRGFVLKEEATGATGD
;
A
#
# COMPACT_ATOMS: atom_id res chain seq x y z
N MET A 1 -5.93 11.69 4.08
CA MET A 1 -5.74 10.89 5.30
C MET A 1 -4.29 10.47 5.46
N LYS A 2 -3.86 10.31 6.67
CA LYS A 2 -2.53 9.76 6.96
C LYS A 2 -2.65 8.26 7.21
N THR A 3 -1.78 7.48 6.57
CA THR A 3 -1.75 6.04 6.71
C THR A 3 -0.29 5.59 6.66
N THR A 4 -0.05 4.29 6.72
CA THR A 4 1.29 3.71 6.50
C THR A 4 1.31 2.98 5.17
N TYR A 5 2.49 2.69 4.64
CA TYR A 5 2.59 1.86 3.43
C TYR A 5 2.01 0.47 3.67
N GLU A 6 2.20 -0.11 4.86
CA GLU A 6 1.62 -1.41 5.19
C GLU A 6 0.09 -1.40 5.04
N ASP A 7 -0.57 -0.41 5.64
CA ASP A 7 -2.02 -0.29 5.57
C ASP A 7 -2.50 0.06 4.16
N LEU A 8 -1.73 0.87 3.44
CA LEU A 8 -2.03 1.21 2.06
C LEU A 8 -2.02 -0.03 1.15
N PHE A 9 -1.02 -0.91 1.32
CA PHE A 9 -0.94 -2.15 0.55
C PHE A 9 -2.09 -3.09 0.90
N GLU A 10 -2.47 -3.18 2.17
CA GLU A 10 -3.62 -3.98 2.57
C GLU A 10 -4.90 -3.43 1.94
N TYR A 11 -5.11 -2.13 2.00
CA TYR A 11 -6.23 -1.47 1.34
C TYR A 11 -6.26 -1.80 -0.16
N HIS A 12 -5.12 -1.66 -0.83
CA HIS A 12 -5.04 -1.91 -2.26
C HIS A 12 -5.40 -3.36 -2.58
N ARG A 13 -4.82 -4.32 -1.87
CA ARG A 13 -5.09 -5.74 -2.06
C ARG A 13 -6.58 -6.07 -1.87
N VAL A 14 -7.14 -5.62 -0.76
CA VAL A 14 -8.54 -5.91 -0.42
C VAL A 14 -9.49 -5.23 -1.40
N SER A 15 -9.21 -3.98 -1.78
CA SER A 15 -10.06 -3.25 -2.71
C SER A 15 -10.05 -3.86 -4.12
N GLN A 16 -8.90 -4.32 -4.61
CA GLN A 16 -8.82 -4.96 -5.91
C GLN A 16 -9.54 -6.31 -5.91
N GLU A 17 -9.41 -7.08 -4.82
CA GLU A 17 -10.13 -8.33 -4.67
C GLU A 17 -11.65 -8.11 -4.64
N TRP A 18 -12.10 -7.11 -3.92
CA TRP A 18 -13.51 -6.76 -3.82
C TRP A 18 -14.09 -6.33 -5.17
N LEU A 19 -13.32 -5.63 -5.99
CA LEU A 19 -13.73 -5.17 -7.32
C LEU A 19 -13.80 -6.28 -8.36
N LYS A 20 -13.27 -7.47 -8.09
CA LYS A 20 -13.36 -8.60 -9.02
C LYS A 20 -14.78 -9.02 -9.28
N LEU A 21 -15.68 -8.81 -8.34
CA LEU A 21 -17.09 -9.06 -8.54
C LEU A 21 -17.70 -7.86 -9.26
N GLU A 22 -18.20 -8.09 -10.47
CA GLU A 22 -18.69 -7.01 -11.32
C GLU A 22 -19.80 -6.17 -10.67
N SER A 23 -20.71 -6.82 -9.95
CA SER A 23 -21.78 -6.10 -9.24
C SER A 23 -21.24 -5.09 -8.22
N ASN A 24 -20.05 -5.35 -7.64
CA ASN A 24 -19.42 -4.43 -6.71
C ASN A 24 -18.90 -3.17 -7.41
N THR A 25 -18.44 -3.30 -8.66
CA THR A 25 -17.92 -2.15 -9.42
C THR A 25 -18.99 -1.12 -9.75
N GLU A 26 -20.24 -1.54 -9.76
CA GLU A 26 -21.39 -0.68 -10.09
C GLU A 26 -21.93 0.07 -8.87
N THR A 27 -21.41 -0.23 -7.68
CA THR A 27 -21.86 0.44 -6.45
C THR A 27 -21.17 1.79 -6.29
N LYS A 28 -21.73 2.64 -5.42
CA LYS A 28 -21.08 3.90 -5.06
C LYS A 28 -19.72 3.67 -4.37
N LEU A 29 -19.60 2.59 -3.60
CA LEU A 29 -18.33 2.21 -3.00
C LEU A 29 -17.31 1.81 -4.07
N GLY A 30 -17.73 1.04 -5.07
CA GLY A 30 -16.87 0.68 -6.21
C GLY A 30 -16.39 1.92 -6.97
N TYR A 31 -17.28 2.88 -7.17
CA TYR A 31 -16.92 4.16 -7.79
C TYR A 31 -15.88 4.91 -6.95
N ALA A 32 -16.05 4.97 -5.63
CA ALA A 32 -15.12 5.64 -4.74
C ALA A 32 -13.73 4.97 -4.78
N ILE A 33 -13.67 3.64 -4.79
CA ILE A 33 -12.41 2.90 -4.92
C ILE A 33 -11.72 3.26 -6.23
N LYS A 34 -12.43 3.24 -7.34
CA LYS A 34 -11.88 3.62 -8.65
C LYS A 34 -11.40 5.07 -8.67
N ARG A 35 -12.11 5.95 -7.98
CA ARG A 35 -11.79 7.38 -7.92
C ARG A 35 -10.45 7.63 -7.21
N THR A 36 -10.11 6.82 -6.21
CA THR A 36 -8.85 6.94 -5.46
C THR A 36 -7.71 6.13 -6.06
N GLN A 37 -8.00 5.26 -7.02
CA GLN A 37 -7.04 4.28 -7.53
C GLN A 37 -5.73 4.90 -8.02
N LYS A 38 -5.79 5.97 -8.79
CA LYS A 38 -4.58 6.61 -9.32
C LYS A 38 -3.68 7.14 -8.21
N ARG A 39 -4.28 7.68 -7.16
CA ARG A 39 -3.54 8.23 -6.01
C ARG A 39 -2.84 7.11 -5.24
N VAL A 40 -3.56 6.01 -5.02
CA VAL A 40 -3.03 4.83 -4.34
C VAL A 40 -1.90 4.21 -5.15
N GLU A 41 -2.09 4.02 -6.45
CA GLU A 41 -1.05 3.47 -7.34
C GLU A 41 0.19 4.35 -7.40
N LYS A 42 0.01 5.67 -7.37
CA LYS A 42 1.14 6.60 -7.34
C LYS A 42 1.97 6.41 -6.07
N ALA A 43 1.31 6.26 -4.92
CA ALA A 43 2.00 5.99 -3.65
C ALA A 43 2.71 4.64 -3.67
N ILE A 44 2.10 3.61 -4.25
CA ILE A 44 2.70 2.29 -4.40
C ILE A 44 3.95 2.37 -5.29
N ARG A 45 3.90 3.10 -6.38
CA ARG A 45 5.07 3.29 -7.25
C ARG A 45 6.20 4.02 -6.53
N LYS A 46 5.87 4.98 -5.67
CA LYS A 46 6.87 5.66 -4.85
C LYS A 46 7.52 4.68 -3.88
N HIS A 47 6.74 3.81 -3.24
CA HIS A 47 7.26 2.76 -2.38
C HIS A 47 8.23 1.85 -3.14
N GLN A 48 7.87 1.44 -4.35
CA GLN A 48 8.72 0.59 -5.19
C GLN A 48 10.06 1.26 -5.50
N ARG A 49 10.06 2.58 -5.75
CA ARG A 49 11.30 3.32 -5.97
C ARG A 49 12.15 3.38 -4.71
N LEU A 50 11.53 3.65 -3.56
CA LEU A 50 12.23 3.68 -2.28
C LEU A 50 12.83 2.31 -1.94
N GLU A 51 12.11 1.24 -2.23
CA GLU A 51 12.59 -0.12 -2.02
C GLU A 51 13.79 -0.43 -2.94
N ARG A 52 13.75 -0.01 -4.20
CA ARG A 52 14.89 -0.15 -5.12
C ARG A 52 16.09 0.63 -4.63
N ASP A 53 15.89 1.84 -4.10
CA ASP A 53 16.97 2.65 -3.54
C ASP A 53 17.61 1.95 -2.34
N ILE A 54 16.79 1.36 -1.47
CA ILE A 54 17.28 0.58 -0.33
C ILE A 54 18.13 -0.58 -0.81
N ASN A 55 17.67 -1.30 -1.82
CA ASN A 55 18.42 -2.43 -2.40
C ASN A 55 19.73 -1.96 -3.01
N ALA A 56 19.70 -0.90 -3.80
CA ALA A 56 20.90 -0.36 -4.43
C ALA A 56 21.94 0.15 -3.43
N ASP A 57 21.47 0.77 -2.33
CA ASP A 57 22.34 1.31 -1.30
C ASP A 57 23.03 0.22 -0.48
N ASN A 58 22.48 -0.99 -0.45
CA ASN A 58 22.96 -2.08 0.41
C ASN A 58 23.43 -3.32 -0.35
N CYS A 59 23.43 -3.29 -1.69
CA CYS A 59 23.86 -4.44 -2.47
C CYS A 59 25.38 -4.59 -2.46
N ALA A 60 25.86 -5.77 -2.82
CA ALA A 60 27.28 -6.05 -2.92
C ALA A 60 27.87 -5.36 -4.15
N THR A 61 29.09 -4.88 -4.02
CA THR A 61 29.86 -4.25 -5.11
C THR A 61 31.24 -4.90 -5.20
N ASP A 62 31.87 -4.72 -6.37
CA ASP A 62 33.27 -5.13 -6.52
C ASP A 62 34.20 -4.04 -5.97
N GLU A 63 35.51 -4.23 -6.16
CA GLU A 63 36.55 -3.32 -5.67
C GLU A 63 36.43 -1.91 -6.23
N LYS A 64 35.80 -1.77 -7.41
CA LYS A 64 35.61 -0.50 -8.08
C LYS A 64 34.28 0.16 -7.78
N GLY A 65 33.48 -0.46 -6.89
CA GLY A 65 32.15 0.02 -6.58
C GLY A 65 31.06 -0.36 -7.58
N ILE A 66 31.36 -1.28 -8.50
CA ILE A 66 30.39 -1.73 -9.48
C ILE A 66 29.43 -2.73 -8.82
N ILE A 67 28.14 -2.50 -9.01
CA ILE A 67 27.08 -3.36 -8.44
C ILE A 67 27.19 -4.77 -9.01
N LEU A 68 27.18 -5.77 -8.14
CA LEU A 68 27.17 -7.18 -8.52
C LEU A 68 25.72 -7.64 -8.68
N THR A 69 25.47 -8.39 -9.75
CA THR A 69 24.16 -8.95 -10.04
C THR A 69 24.25 -10.47 -10.17
N ASP A 70 23.12 -11.15 -9.91
CA ASP A 70 23.02 -12.59 -10.10
C ASP A 70 22.65 -12.92 -11.56
N SER A 71 22.46 -14.22 -11.85
CA SER A 71 22.15 -14.68 -13.20
C SER A 71 20.80 -14.19 -13.73
N THR A 72 19.91 -13.72 -12.86
CA THR A 72 18.61 -13.19 -13.25
C THR A 72 18.60 -11.67 -13.37
N GLY A 73 19.73 -11.01 -13.13
CA GLY A 73 19.83 -9.56 -13.14
C GLY A 73 19.48 -8.89 -11.81
N GLY A 74 19.13 -9.67 -10.78
CA GLY A 74 18.88 -9.15 -9.45
C GLY A 74 20.14 -8.78 -8.71
N PHE A 75 20.03 -7.91 -7.71
CA PHE A 75 21.17 -7.50 -6.90
C PHE A 75 21.68 -8.65 -6.02
N LYS A 76 22.97 -8.76 -5.88
CA LYS A 76 23.60 -9.65 -4.90
C LYS A 76 23.79 -8.91 -3.59
N PHE A 77 23.70 -9.62 -2.48
CA PHE A 77 23.87 -9.06 -1.14
C PHE A 77 24.84 -9.91 -0.33
N THR A 78 25.66 -9.24 0.48
CA THR A 78 26.35 -9.91 1.58
C THR A 78 25.33 -10.18 2.69
N PRO A 79 25.63 -11.08 3.66
CA PRO A 79 24.73 -11.28 4.80
C PRO A 79 24.42 -9.98 5.55
N ALA A 80 25.44 -9.13 5.74
CA ALA A 80 25.24 -7.83 6.40
C ALA A 80 24.36 -6.89 5.57
N GLY A 81 24.56 -6.86 4.26
CA GLY A 81 23.75 -6.04 3.35
C GLY A 81 22.30 -6.49 3.33
N LEU A 82 22.05 -7.80 3.31
CA LEU A 82 20.70 -8.34 3.34
C LEU A 82 19.99 -7.99 4.65
N LYS A 83 20.70 -8.06 5.77
CA LYS A 83 20.16 -7.67 7.07
C LYS A 83 19.78 -6.19 7.08
N ALA A 84 20.63 -5.32 6.52
CA ALA A 84 20.36 -3.89 6.40
C ALA A 84 19.12 -3.61 5.55
N VAL A 85 18.95 -4.33 4.43
CA VAL A 85 17.77 -4.23 3.58
C VAL A 85 16.51 -4.60 4.36
N ASN A 86 16.53 -5.73 5.07
CA ASN A 86 15.36 -6.20 5.82
C ASN A 86 14.92 -5.18 6.87
N ILE A 87 15.87 -4.59 7.59
CA ILE A 87 15.57 -3.55 8.58
C ILE A 87 14.98 -2.32 7.91
N ALA A 88 15.58 -1.87 6.81
CA ALA A 88 15.12 -0.67 6.10
C ALA A 88 13.73 -0.87 5.49
N VAL A 89 13.45 -2.06 4.96
CA VAL A 89 12.14 -2.39 4.38
C VAL A 89 11.06 -2.42 5.46
N GLU A 90 11.36 -2.97 6.65
CA GLU A 90 10.43 -2.92 7.78
C GLU A 90 10.12 -1.48 8.20
N GLN A 91 11.14 -0.64 8.27
CA GLN A 91 10.95 0.77 8.59
C GLN A 91 10.13 1.49 7.51
N LEU A 92 10.33 1.14 6.25
CA LEU A 92 9.57 1.71 5.15
C LEU A 92 8.08 1.34 5.24
N ALA A 93 7.77 0.11 5.66
CA ALA A 93 6.38 -0.34 5.84
C ALA A 93 5.62 0.53 6.83
N ASP A 94 6.30 1.02 7.86
CA ASP A 94 5.70 1.84 8.91
C ASP A 94 5.75 3.34 8.60
N LYS A 95 6.35 3.72 7.47
CA LYS A 95 6.46 5.14 7.10
C LYS A 95 5.10 5.71 6.77
N GLU A 96 4.84 6.92 7.29
CA GLU A 96 3.59 7.62 7.07
C GLU A 96 3.45 8.09 5.62
N VAL A 97 2.25 7.95 5.09
CA VAL A 97 1.90 8.34 3.72
C VAL A 97 0.61 9.15 3.78
N GLU A 98 0.55 10.22 3.01
CA GLU A 98 -0.66 11.03 2.88
C GLU A 98 -1.40 10.62 1.60
N ILE A 99 -2.67 10.26 1.74
CA ILE A 99 -3.56 9.93 0.62
C ILE A 99 -4.80 10.82 0.70
N GLU A 100 -5.17 11.44 -0.41
CA GLU A 100 -6.42 12.19 -0.48
C GLU A 100 -7.57 11.20 -0.67
N PRO A 101 -8.51 11.11 0.29
CA PRO A 101 -9.60 10.14 0.20
C PRO A 101 -10.72 10.62 -0.71
N TYR A 102 -11.57 9.69 -1.13
CA TYR A 102 -12.86 10.00 -1.74
C TYR A 102 -13.88 9.06 -1.10
N TYR A 103 -14.80 9.62 -0.34
CA TYR A 103 -15.73 8.82 0.44
C TYR A 103 -16.98 8.48 -0.34
N ALA A 104 -17.39 7.21 -0.30
CA ALA A 104 -18.64 6.76 -0.85
C ALA A 104 -19.79 7.38 -0.05
N THR A 105 -20.84 7.78 -0.75
CA THR A 105 -22.03 8.37 -0.12
C THR A 105 -23.03 7.31 0.36
N ALA A 106 -22.82 6.06 -0.02
CA ALA A 106 -23.63 4.94 0.42
C ALA A 106 -22.76 3.69 0.51
N VAL A 107 -23.03 2.87 1.50
CA VAL A 107 -22.33 1.60 1.75
C VAL A 107 -23.25 0.45 1.35
N PRO A 108 -22.77 -0.53 0.56
CA PRO A 108 -23.61 -1.68 0.21
C PRO A 108 -24.05 -2.46 1.45
N ASP A 109 -25.27 -2.96 1.42
CA ASP A 109 -25.76 -3.84 2.46
C ASP A 109 -24.91 -5.12 2.48
N GLY A 110 -24.62 -5.61 3.67
CA GLY A 110 -23.86 -6.86 3.81
C GLY A 110 -22.37 -6.73 3.58
N LEU A 111 -21.83 -5.51 3.52
CA LEU A 111 -20.38 -5.33 3.44
C LEU A 111 -19.71 -5.99 4.65
N PRO A 112 -18.80 -6.97 4.44
CA PRO A 112 -18.16 -7.66 5.56
C PRO A 112 -17.36 -6.70 6.45
N GLU A 113 -17.22 -7.05 7.71
CA GLU A 113 -16.52 -6.23 8.70
C GLU A 113 -15.04 -5.98 8.30
N LEU A 114 -14.38 -6.99 7.78
CA LEU A 114 -12.98 -6.84 7.34
C LEU A 114 -12.83 -5.75 6.29
N GLU A 115 -13.67 -5.79 5.24
CA GLU A 115 -13.65 -4.77 4.19
C GLU A 115 -14.03 -3.41 4.75
N ARG A 116 -15.01 -3.37 5.64
CA ARG A 116 -15.43 -2.13 6.28
C ARG A 116 -14.28 -1.47 7.05
N GLU A 117 -13.52 -2.24 7.79
CA GLU A 117 -12.38 -1.73 8.54
C GLU A 117 -11.24 -1.29 7.63
N VAL A 118 -10.93 -2.10 6.62
CA VAL A 118 -9.85 -1.80 5.68
C VAL A 118 -10.15 -0.54 4.86
N PHE A 119 -11.41 -0.35 4.46
CA PHE A 119 -11.83 0.79 3.65
C PHE A 119 -12.01 2.08 4.44
N ARG A 120 -12.09 1.97 5.76
CA ARG A 120 -12.30 3.14 6.62
C ARG A 120 -11.14 4.15 6.46
N GLY A 121 -11.52 5.40 6.25
CA GLY A 121 -10.56 6.48 6.03
C GLY A 121 -10.10 6.62 4.59
N PHE A 122 -10.15 5.57 3.77
CA PHE A 122 -9.80 5.64 2.34
C PHE A 122 -11.01 5.98 1.48
N VAL A 123 -12.06 5.19 1.60
CA VAL A 123 -13.30 5.33 0.80
C VAL A 123 -14.56 5.26 1.65
N LEU A 124 -14.43 4.93 2.92
CA LEU A 124 -15.50 5.02 3.90
C LEU A 124 -15.09 6.05 4.94
N LYS A 125 -16.02 6.95 5.24
CA LYS A 125 -15.79 7.98 6.24
C LYS A 125 -15.60 7.34 7.61
N GLU A 126 -14.63 7.84 8.37
CA GLU A 126 -14.45 7.36 9.74
C GLU A 126 -15.68 7.73 10.56
N GLU A 127 -16.18 6.73 11.30
CA GLU A 127 -17.31 6.97 12.19
C GLU A 127 -16.84 7.79 13.39
N ALA A 128 -17.67 8.73 13.80
CA ALA A 128 -17.42 9.45 15.01
C ALA A 128 -17.41 8.46 16.18
N THR A 129 -16.39 8.51 17.00
CA THR A 129 -16.23 7.60 18.12
C THR A 129 -17.42 7.67 19.08
N GLY A 130 -18.10 6.57 19.28
CA GLY A 130 -19.22 6.44 20.22
C GLY A 130 -20.45 7.24 19.84
N ALA A 131 -20.43 7.88 18.81
CA ALA A 131 -21.57 8.66 18.40
C ALA A 131 -22.59 7.71 17.82
N THR A 132 -22.35 7.71 17.87
CA THR A 132 -22.84 7.49 17.42
C THR A 132 -23.64 7.23 17.26
N GLY A 133 -23.60 7.09 17.21
CA GLY A 133 -24.22 6.90 16.97
C GLY A 133 -24.97 6.90 17.03
N ASP A 134 -25.11 7.04 17.32
CA ASP A 134 -25.69 6.98 17.46
C ASP A 134 -26.17 7.04 17.50
#